data_a686b7bae2ece3deda91aeae656d705b
#
_entry.id   a686b7bae2ece3deda91aeae656d705b
#
_cell.length_a   1.000
_cell.length_b   1.000
_cell.length_c   1.000
_cell.angle_alpha   90.00
_cell.angle_beta   90.00
_cell.angle_gamma   90.00
#
_symmetry.space_group_name_H-M   'P 1'
#
loop_
_entity.id
_entity.type
_entity.pdbx_description
1 polymer ?
#
loop_
_entity_poly.entity_id
_entity_poly.type
_entity_poly.pdbx_seq_one_letter_code
_entity_poly.pdbx_strand_id
1 'polypeptide(L)'
;MKRATSHRIFLLSPAYAGGERARMILRDQAQFPLARKLHGKSGAPIADVFTFLSGLYFRGKIAYANAFARPARGTSGVLVITPTRGFIDARTRIRLDDLREFAEVDIHEADPRYRMPIECDARDLATKLSAQSEVVLLGSIATGKYVDVLLANFGQRLRFPADFVGRGDMSRGGLMLRCAADRQELSYVPVAGAIVNGKRPPKLAPRKYAT
;
A
#
# COMPACT_ATOMS: atom_id res chain seq x y z
N MET A 1 -21.98 -15.88 -22.48
CA MET A 1 -20.57 -15.90 -22.05
C MET A 1 -20.47 -15.32 -20.65
N LYS A 2 -20.13 -16.13 -19.61
CA LYS A 2 -19.82 -15.62 -18.26
C LYS A 2 -18.54 -14.76 -18.39
N ARG A 3 -18.63 -13.46 -18.10
CA ARG A 3 -17.43 -12.62 -17.94
C ARG A 3 -16.52 -13.29 -16.90
N ALA A 4 -15.33 -13.70 -17.32
CA ALA A 4 -14.33 -14.19 -16.38
C ALA A 4 -14.13 -13.09 -15.30
N THR A 5 -14.38 -13.46 -14.05
CA THR A 5 -14.18 -12.53 -12.92
C THR A 5 -12.70 -12.20 -12.84
N SER A 6 -12.36 -10.98 -13.25
CA SER A 6 -10.99 -10.48 -13.14
C SER A 6 -10.66 -10.33 -11.66
N HIS A 7 -9.70 -11.12 -11.17
CA HIS A 7 -9.21 -10.97 -9.80
C HIS A 7 -8.36 -9.69 -9.68
N ARG A 8 -8.44 -9.04 -8.52
CA ARG A 8 -7.70 -7.82 -8.26
C ARG A 8 -7.10 -7.83 -6.86
N ILE A 9 -5.79 -7.55 -6.81
CA ILE A 9 -5.01 -7.44 -5.59
C ILE A 9 -4.43 -6.02 -5.53
N PHE A 10 -4.42 -5.43 -4.35
CA PHE A 10 -3.78 -4.15 -4.10
C PHE A 10 -2.46 -4.34 -3.39
N LEU A 11 -1.40 -3.72 -3.95
CA LEU A 11 -0.11 -3.54 -3.31
C LEU A 11 -0.03 -2.11 -2.78
N LEU A 12 0.17 -1.96 -1.48
CA LEU A 12 0.28 -0.67 -0.83
C LEU A 12 1.75 -0.34 -0.59
N SER A 13 2.22 0.79 -1.12
CA SER A 13 3.56 1.25 -0.80
C SER A 13 3.72 1.49 0.71
N PRO A 14 4.92 1.25 1.28
CA PRO A 14 5.14 1.30 2.72
C PRO A 14 4.91 2.70 3.30
N ALA A 15 4.74 2.75 4.63
CA ALA A 15 4.92 3.98 5.40
C ALA A 15 6.38 4.10 5.83
N TYR A 16 6.87 5.33 5.92
CA TYR A 16 8.23 5.59 6.41
C TYR A 16 8.33 5.32 7.92
N ALA A 17 9.15 4.34 8.28
CA ALA A 17 9.32 3.89 9.66
C ALA A 17 10.38 4.67 10.47
N GLY A 18 11.12 5.60 9.84
CA GLY A 18 12.12 6.47 10.51
C GLY A 18 11.61 7.86 10.92
N GLY A 19 10.31 8.16 10.69
CA GLY A 19 9.75 9.49 10.92
C GLY A 19 9.36 9.77 12.38
N GLU A 20 8.87 11.00 12.63
CA GLU A 20 8.45 11.47 13.95
C GLU A 20 7.45 10.53 14.63
N ARG A 21 6.40 10.11 13.91
CA ARG A 21 5.39 9.21 14.44
C ARG A 21 5.93 7.81 14.76
N ALA A 22 6.92 7.34 13.98
CA ALA A 22 7.61 6.10 14.33
C ALA A 22 8.38 6.26 15.63
N ARG A 23 9.13 7.34 15.80
CA ARG A 23 9.81 7.64 17.07
C ARG A 23 8.85 7.72 18.26
N MET A 24 7.64 8.27 18.07
CA MET A 24 6.63 8.32 19.14
C MET A 24 6.15 6.94 19.58
N ILE A 25 5.85 6.03 18.63
CA ILE A 25 5.32 4.70 18.94
C ILE A 25 6.42 3.74 19.41
N LEU A 26 7.68 3.98 19.04
CA LEU A 26 8.83 3.17 19.42
C LEU A 26 9.35 3.47 20.85
N ARG A 27 8.90 4.56 21.48
CA ARG A 27 9.30 4.88 22.85
C ARG A 27 8.76 3.85 23.83
N ASP A 28 9.58 3.37 24.75
CA ASP A 28 9.18 2.36 25.76
C ASP A 28 8.03 2.85 26.65
N GLN A 29 7.95 4.15 26.91
CA GLN A 29 6.87 4.77 27.71
C GLN A 29 5.63 5.13 26.88
N ALA A 30 5.53 4.76 25.60
CA ALA A 30 4.35 5.06 24.80
C ALA A 30 3.11 4.32 25.29
N GLN A 31 2.11 5.05 25.82
CA GLN A 31 0.94 4.49 26.49
C GLN A 31 -0.38 4.65 25.74
N PHE A 32 -0.38 5.23 24.53
CA PHE A 32 -1.61 5.35 23.76
C PHE A 32 -2.06 3.98 23.20
N PRO A 33 -3.33 3.80 22.87
CA PRO A 33 -3.91 2.47 22.61
C PRO A 33 -3.17 1.62 21.57
N LEU A 34 -2.69 2.23 20.49
CA LEU A 34 -1.96 1.49 19.44
C LEU A 34 -0.57 1.08 19.93
N ALA A 35 0.14 1.94 20.68
CA ALA A 35 1.45 1.62 21.25
C ALA A 35 1.33 0.43 22.22
N ARG A 36 0.37 0.46 23.13
CA ARG A 36 0.12 -0.66 24.08
C ARG A 36 -0.13 -1.98 23.35
N LYS A 37 -0.88 -1.97 22.22
CA LYS A 37 -1.07 -3.17 21.42
C LYS A 37 0.23 -3.63 20.77
N LEU A 38 0.98 -2.72 20.16
CA LEU A 38 2.23 -3.03 19.46
C LEU A 38 3.30 -3.57 20.40
N HIS A 39 3.42 -3.00 21.61
CA HIS A 39 4.35 -3.44 22.65
C HIS A 39 3.91 -4.74 23.35
N GLY A 40 2.62 -5.06 23.28
CA GLY A 40 2.05 -6.26 23.88
C GLY A 40 2.33 -7.52 23.05
N LYS A 41 2.13 -8.70 23.68
CA LYS A 41 2.35 -10.01 23.05
C LYS A 41 1.52 -10.22 21.77
N SER A 42 0.34 -9.65 21.71
CA SER A 42 -0.57 -9.82 20.57
C SER A 42 -0.18 -8.96 19.35
N GLY A 43 0.64 -7.93 19.51
CA GLY A 43 0.99 -6.99 18.44
C GLY A 43 -0.22 -6.17 17.92
N ALA A 44 -0.04 -5.47 16.81
CA ALA A 44 -1.09 -4.71 16.13
C ALA A 44 -1.07 -5.00 14.61
N PRO A 45 -2.21 -4.94 13.90
CA PRO A 45 -2.23 -5.07 12.45
C PRO A 45 -1.28 -4.07 11.79
N ILE A 46 -0.50 -4.51 10.80
CA ILE A 46 0.41 -3.61 10.08
C ILE A 46 -0.34 -2.43 9.44
N ALA A 47 -1.58 -2.66 8.99
CA ALA A 47 -2.45 -1.61 8.49
C ALA A 47 -2.69 -0.48 9.49
N ASP A 48 -2.91 -0.80 10.77
CA ASP A 48 -3.13 0.18 11.83
C ASP A 48 -1.84 0.94 12.13
N VAL A 49 -0.72 0.23 12.23
CA VAL A 49 0.60 0.81 12.51
C VAL A 49 0.99 1.75 11.37
N PHE A 50 0.90 1.32 10.11
CA PHE A 50 1.26 2.17 8.98
C PHE A 50 0.28 3.33 8.76
N THR A 51 -0.99 3.16 9.13
CA THR A 51 -1.96 4.27 9.18
C THR A 51 -1.55 5.32 10.20
N PHE A 52 -1.06 4.92 11.38
CA PHE A 52 -0.53 5.83 12.37
C PHE A 52 0.71 6.57 11.85
N LEU A 53 1.65 5.87 11.19
CA LEU A 53 2.89 6.46 10.67
C LEU A 53 2.62 7.49 9.56
N SER A 54 1.78 7.14 8.58
CA SER A 54 1.58 7.92 7.35
C SER A 54 0.26 8.73 7.32
N GLY A 55 -0.61 8.55 8.32
CA GLY A 55 -1.84 9.32 8.47
C GLY A 55 -2.84 9.14 7.33
N LEU A 56 -3.33 10.25 6.79
CA LEU A 56 -4.41 10.28 5.80
C LEU A 56 -4.13 9.43 4.56
N TYR A 57 -2.90 9.43 4.09
CA TYR A 57 -2.55 8.71 2.87
C TYR A 57 -2.67 7.21 3.04
N PHE A 58 -2.09 6.64 4.10
CA PHE A 58 -2.17 5.20 4.32
C PHE A 58 -3.58 4.74 4.72
N ARG A 59 -4.28 5.56 5.51
CA ARG A 59 -5.70 5.32 5.82
C ARG A 59 -6.54 5.25 4.54
N GLY A 60 -6.28 6.14 3.58
CA GLY A 60 -6.94 6.12 2.28
C GLY A 60 -6.65 4.85 1.49
N LYS A 61 -5.37 4.41 1.45
CA LYS A 61 -4.97 3.16 0.78
C LYS A 61 -5.73 1.96 1.34
N ILE A 62 -5.74 1.80 2.66
CA ILE A 62 -6.41 0.67 3.34
C ILE A 62 -7.91 0.69 3.10
N ALA A 63 -8.56 1.83 3.28
CA ALA A 63 -10.00 1.95 3.06
C ALA A 63 -10.38 1.61 1.61
N TYR A 64 -9.64 2.14 0.66
CA TYR A 64 -9.86 1.92 -0.77
C TYR A 64 -9.61 0.46 -1.17
N ALA A 65 -8.47 -0.08 -0.77
CA ALA A 65 -8.11 -1.45 -1.11
C ALA A 65 -9.12 -2.46 -0.54
N ASN A 66 -9.56 -2.29 0.71
CA ASN A 66 -10.58 -3.14 1.32
C ASN A 66 -11.95 -3.03 0.62
N ALA A 67 -12.28 -1.86 0.07
CA ALA A 67 -13.56 -1.65 -0.63
C ALA A 67 -13.59 -2.33 -2.00
N PHE A 68 -12.44 -2.44 -2.68
CA PHE A 68 -12.38 -2.83 -4.10
C PHE A 68 -11.51 -4.06 -4.40
N ALA A 69 -10.90 -4.70 -3.41
CA ALA A 69 -10.17 -5.93 -3.61
C ALA A 69 -11.10 -7.08 -4.05
N ARG A 70 -10.63 -7.87 -5.01
CA ARG A 70 -11.34 -9.04 -5.54
C ARG A 70 -10.32 -10.19 -5.68
N PRO A 71 -9.77 -10.69 -4.56
CA PRO A 71 -8.74 -11.73 -4.62
C PRO A 71 -9.30 -13.06 -5.13
N ALA A 72 -8.42 -13.88 -5.70
CA ALA A 72 -8.73 -15.27 -5.92
C ALA A 72 -8.89 -16.00 -4.57
N ARG A 73 -9.63 -17.11 -4.57
CA ARG A 73 -9.82 -17.92 -3.36
C ARG A 73 -8.44 -18.33 -2.78
N GLY A 74 -8.25 -18.11 -1.50
CA GLY A 74 -7.00 -18.45 -0.78
C GLY A 74 -5.85 -17.45 -0.96
N THR A 75 -6.08 -16.29 -1.62
CA THR A 75 -5.08 -15.23 -1.71
C THR A 75 -5.51 -14.00 -0.92
N SER A 76 -4.55 -13.20 -0.46
CA SER A 76 -4.84 -11.89 0.13
C SER A 76 -5.18 -10.87 -0.95
N GLY A 77 -6.21 -10.07 -0.70
CA GLY A 77 -6.58 -8.96 -1.60
C GLY A 77 -5.82 -7.66 -1.33
N VAL A 78 -5.21 -7.52 -0.15
CA VAL A 78 -4.54 -6.29 0.28
C VAL A 78 -3.20 -6.63 0.91
N LEU A 79 -2.13 -6.33 0.20
CA LEU A 79 -0.77 -6.58 0.60
C LEU A 79 -0.03 -5.26 0.82
N VAL A 80 0.79 -5.19 1.85
CA VAL A 80 1.63 -4.04 2.19
C VAL A 80 3.07 -4.38 1.86
N ILE A 81 3.73 -3.54 1.09
CA ILE A 81 5.17 -3.61 0.86
C ILE A 81 5.86 -3.16 2.16
N THR A 82 6.83 -3.92 2.63
CA THR A 82 7.58 -3.64 3.86
C THR A 82 9.07 -3.45 3.59
N PRO A 83 9.80 -2.81 4.49
CA PRO A 83 11.24 -2.60 4.30
C PRO A 83 12.09 -3.87 4.30
N THR A 84 11.66 -4.95 4.98
CA THR A 84 12.52 -6.15 5.18
C THR A 84 11.84 -7.47 4.87
N ARG A 85 10.50 -7.51 4.73
CA ARG A 85 9.71 -8.75 4.63
C ARG A 85 8.83 -8.80 3.39
N GLY A 86 9.22 -8.15 2.31
CA GLY A 86 8.47 -8.17 1.04
C GLY A 86 7.01 -7.74 1.22
N PHE A 87 6.07 -8.61 0.85
CA PHE A 87 4.63 -8.34 0.89
C PHE A 87 3.97 -9.03 2.09
N ILE A 88 3.35 -8.26 2.95
CA ILE A 88 2.62 -8.76 4.12
C ILE A 88 1.12 -8.45 3.96
N ASP A 89 0.24 -9.41 4.29
CA ASP A 89 -1.20 -9.14 4.37
C ASP A 89 -1.45 -7.97 5.34
N ALA A 90 -2.29 -7.03 4.95
CA ALA A 90 -2.57 -5.82 5.73
C ALA A 90 -3.09 -6.10 7.15
N ARG A 91 -3.66 -7.29 7.39
CA ARG A 91 -4.16 -7.75 8.69
C ARG A 91 -3.10 -8.44 9.54
N THR A 92 -1.93 -8.77 8.98
CA THR A 92 -0.84 -9.40 9.73
C THR A 92 -0.46 -8.55 10.91
N ARG A 93 -0.39 -9.19 12.07
CA ARG A 93 -0.01 -8.51 13.31
C ARG A 93 1.50 -8.44 13.41
N ILE A 94 1.99 -7.24 13.62
CA ILE A 94 3.41 -6.95 13.88
C ILE A 94 3.57 -6.48 15.33
N ARG A 95 4.77 -6.65 15.86
CA ARG A 95 5.16 -6.22 17.21
C ARG A 95 6.20 -5.11 17.13
N LEU A 96 6.58 -4.62 18.29
CA LEU A 96 7.55 -3.53 18.43
C LEU A 96 8.88 -3.84 17.71
N ASP A 97 9.39 -5.07 17.88
CA ASP A 97 10.66 -5.48 17.26
C ASP A 97 10.57 -5.54 15.74
N ASP A 98 9.41 -5.94 15.19
CA ASP A 98 9.17 -5.89 13.75
C ASP A 98 9.22 -4.45 13.22
N LEU A 99 8.66 -3.50 13.96
CA LEU A 99 8.71 -2.09 13.57
C LEU A 99 10.12 -1.48 13.72
N ARG A 100 10.89 -1.92 14.73
CA ARG A 100 12.30 -1.54 14.88
C ARG A 100 13.11 -2.04 13.68
N GLU A 101 12.95 -3.30 13.31
CA GLU A 101 13.57 -3.89 12.11
C GLU A 101 13.24 -3.06 10.85
N PHE A 102 11.97 -2.67 10.66
CA PHE A 102 11.57 -1.83 9.52
C PHE A 102 12.20 -0.44 9.55
N ALA A 103 12.49 0.10 10.73
CA ALA A 103 13.12 1.40 10.88
C ALA A 103 14.63 1.41 10.58
N GLU A 104 15.28 0.24 10.63
CA GLU A 104 16.72 0.06 10.40
C GLU A 104 17.09 -0.06 8.92
N VAL A 105 16.11 -0.23 8.05
CA VAL A 105 16.34 -0.45 6.61
C VAL A 105 15.67 0.65 5.79
N ASP A 106 16.50 1.39 5.07
CA ASP A 106 16.00 2.38 4.11
C ASP A 106 15.37 1.69 2.91
N ILE A 107 14.28 2.29 2.43
CA ILE A 107 13.60 1.84 1.21
C ILE A 107 14.42 2.32 0.01
N HIS A 108 15.41 1.53 -0.36
CA HIS A 108 16.32 1.82 -1.44
C HIS A 108 16.52 0.59 -2.34
N GLU A 109 16.47 0.79 -3.65
CA GLU A 109 16.53 -0.27 -4.67
C GLU A 109 17.84 -1.08 -4.65
N ALA A 110 18.92 -0.47 -4.18
CA ALA A 110 20.23 -1.13 -4.06
C ALA A 110 20.42 -1.88 -2.73
N ASP A 111 19.52 -1.72 -1.74
CA ASP A 111 19.63 -2.46 -0.47
C ASP A 111 19.05 -3.88 -0.64
N PRO A 112 19.88 -4.93 -0.54
CA PRO A 112 19.41 -6.31 -0.71
C PRO A 112 18.41 -6.73 0.37
N ARG A 113 18.48 -6.17 1.58
CA ARG A 113 17.55 -6.48 2.67
C ARG A 113 16.12 -6.04 2.32
N TYR A 114 15.99 -4.98 1.52
CA TYR A 114 14.72 -4.48 1.01
C TYR A 114 14.34 -5.20 -0.30
N ARG A 115 15.27 -5.27 -1.24
CA ARG A 115 15.00 -5.71 -2.61
C ARG A 115 14.69 -7.20 -2.72
N MET A 116 15.50 -8.06 -2.11
CA MET A 116 15.37 -9.51 -2.26
C MET A 116 14.02 -10.07 -1.80
N PRO A 117 13.48 -9.69 -0.61
CA PRO A 117 12.15 -10.13 -0.20
C PRO A 117 11.04 -9.71 -1.18
N ILE A 118 11.11 -8.50 -1.72
CA ILE A 118 10.11 -8.02 -2.70
C ILE A 118 10.20 -8.81 -4.01
N GLU A 119 11.41 -9.10 -4.49
CA GLU A 119 11.61 -9.90 -5.71
C GLU A 119 11.07 -11.32 -5.55
N CYS A 120 11.33 -11.95 -4.42
CA CYS A 120 10.84 -13.28 -4.10
C CYS A 120 9.31 -13.30 -4.08
N ASP A 121 8.70 -12.41 -3.30
CA ASP A 121 7.25 -12.35 -3.16
C ASP A 121 6.53 -11.93 -4.45
N ALA A 122 7.12 -11.04 -5.23
CA ALA A 122 6.56 -10.63 -6.52
C ALA A 122 6.54 -11.79 -7.51
N ARG A 123 7.61 -12.59 -7.56
CA ARG A 123 7.68 -13.80 -8.38
C ARG A 123 6.66 -14.83 -7.94
N ASP A 124 6.58 -15.12 -6.65
CA ASP A 124 5.65 -16.08 -6.10
C ASP A 124 4.18 -15.66 -6.32
N LEU A 125 3.89 -14.38 -6.14
CA LEU A 125 2.56 -13.86 -6.40
C LEU A 125 2.21 -13.93 -7.89
N ALA A 126 3.16 -13.63 -8.77
CA ALA A 126 2.94 -13.67 -10.22
C ALA A 126 2.57 -15.06 -10.73
N THR A 127 3.09 -16.14 -10.11
CA THR A 127 2.74 -17.52 -10.45
C THR A 127 1.34 -17.93 -10.02
N LYS A 128 0.82 -17.32 -8.94
CA LYS A 128 -0.50 -17.59 -8.37
C LYS A 128 -1.63 -16.83 -9.09
N LEU A 129 -1.28 -15.84 -9.90
CA LEU A 129 -2.24 -14.97 -10.58
C LEU A 129 -2.46 -15.39 -12.03
N SER A 130 -3.73 -15.43 -12.45
CA SER A 130 -4.09 -15.63 -13.85
C SER A 130 -3.67 -14.44 -14.73
N ALA A 131 -3.65 -14.64 -16.06
CA ALA A 131 -3.34 -13.57 -17.01
C ALA A 131 -4.33 -12.40 -16.95
N GLN A 132 -5.57 -12.63 -16.51
CA GLN A 132 -6.62 -11.63 -16.38
C GLN A 132 -6.61 -10.92 -15.01
N SER A 133 -5.74 -11.33 -14.08
CA SER A 133 -5.65 -10.70 -12.78
C SER A 133 -4.95 -9.34 -12.87
N GLU A 134 -5.41 -8.39 -12.06
CA GLU A 134 -4.81 -7.06 -11.93
C GLU A 134 -4.11 -6.92 -10.58
N VAL A 135 -2.91 -6.37 -10.60
CA VAL A 135 -2.15 -5.97 -9.40
C VAL A 135 -2.11 -4.43 -9.38
N VAL A 136 -2.87 -3.82 -8.48
CA VAL A 136 -2.99 -2.37 -8.42
C VAL A 136 -2.06 -1.81 -7.35
N LEU A 137 -1.08 -1.02 -7.77
CA LEU A 137 -0.15 -0.33 -6.89
C LEU A 137 -0.78 0.97 -6.36
N LEU A 138 -1.00 1.04 -5.05
CA LEU A 138 -1.37 2.27 -4.35
C LEU A 138 -0.10 2.91 -3.75
N GLY A 139 0.66 3.59 -4.62
CA GLY A 139 1.94 4.19 -4.28
C GLY A 139 2.41 5.19 -5.32
N SER A 140 3.63 5.70 -5.15
CA SER A 140 4.28 6.50 -6.18
C SER A 140 4.88 5.57 -7.24
N ILE A 141 4.74 5.94 -8.50
CA ILE A 141 5.41 5.29 -9.63
C ILE A 141 6.62 6.10 -10.13
N ALA A 142 6.93 7.22 -9.45
CA ALA A 142 7.96 8.16 -9.86
C ALA A 142 9.38 7.74 -9.45
N THR A 143 9.53 6.69 -8.68
CA THR A 143 10.83 6.20 -8.19
C THR A 143 10.95 4.71 -8.43
N GLY A 144 12.16 4.24 -8.80
CA GLY A 144 12.45 2.82 -9.06
C GLY A 144 12.41 1.90 -7.84
N LYS A 145 12.21 2.45 -6.64
CA LYS A 145 12.33 1.73 -5.35
C LYS A 145 11.70 0.34 -5.32
N TYR A 146 10.57 0.16 -5.94
CA TYR A 146 9.87 -1.13 -6.08
C TYR A 146 9.25 -1.32 -7.46
N VAL A 147 9.12 -0.25 -8.26
CA VAL A 147 8.38 -0.26 -9.54
C VAL A 147 9.04 -1.21 -10.53
N ASP A 148 10.36 -1.19 -10.63
CA ASP A 148 11.12 -2.01 -11.58
C ASP A 148 10.94 -3.51 -11.28
N VAL A 149 11.03 -3.90 -10.00
CA VAL A 149 10.79 -5.28 -9.56
C VAL A 149 9.37 -5.72 -9.86
N LEU A 150 8.39 -4.84 -9.57
CA LEU A 150 6.98 -5.15 -9.81
C LEU A 150 6.69 -5.27 -11.31
N LEU A 151 7.24 -4.37 -12.14
CA LEU A 151 7.10 -4.43 -13.60
C LEU A 151 7.72 -5.69 -14.20
N ALA A 152 8.90 -6.09 -13.73
CA ALA A 152 9.58 -7.30 -14.19
C ALA A 152 8.74 -8.57 -13.96
N ASN A 153 7.94 -8.62 -12.89
CA ASN A 153 7.16 -9.78 -12.51
C ASN A 153 5.69 -9.73 -13.00
N PHE A 154 5.07 -8.56 -13.02
CA PHE A 154 3.65 -8.41 -13.35
C PHE A 154 3.40 -7.86 -14.75
N GLY A 155 4.37 -7.18 -15.37
CA GLY A 155 4.24 -6.58 -16.71
C GLY A 155 2.99 -5.70 -16.83
N GLN A 156 2.17 -5.97 -17.86
CA GLN A 156 0.92 -5.25 -18.12
C GLN A 156 -0.18 -5.45 -17.06
N ARG A 157 -0.04 -6.45 -16.18
CA ARG A 157 -0.96 -6.67 -15.05
C ARG A 157 -0.74 -5.69 -13.91
N LEU A 158 0.46 -5.04 -13.85
CA LEU A 158 0.73 -3.99 -12.88
C LEU A 158 0.05 -2.70 -13.31
N ARG A 159 -0.88 -2.25 -12.49
CA ARG A 159 -1.68 -1.06 -12.74
C ARG A 159 -1.58 -0.06 -11.59
N PHE A 160 -1.98 1.18 -11.85
CA PHE A 160 -2.12 2.21 -10.82
C PHE A 160 -3.28 3.14 -11.17
N PRO A 161 -3.86 3.87 -10.18
CA PRO A 161 -4.93 4.82 -10.46
C PRO A 161 -4.45 6.00 -11.31
N ALA A 162 -5.08 6.19 -12.47
CA ALA A 162 -4.74 7.30 -13.38
C ALA A 162 -4.86 8.68 -12.69
N ASP A 163 -5.83 8.82 -11.80
CA ASP A 163 -6.06 10.04 -11.03
C ASP A 163 -4.94 10.40 -10.03
N PHE A 164 -3.95 9.51 -9.83
CA PHE A 164 -2.81 9.80 -8.94
C PHE A 164 -1.77 10.70 -9.58
N VAL A 165 -1.76 10.80 -10.92
CA VAL A 165 -0.83 11.66 -11.67
C VAL A 165 -1.00 13.11 -11.24
N GLY A 166 0.08 13.77 -10.89
CA GLY A 166 0.09 15.17 -10.43
C GLY A 166 -0.47 15.42 -9.02
N ARG A 167 -0.98 14.40 -8.32
CA ARG A 167 -1.49 14.54 -6.93
C ARG A 167 -0.43 14.16 -5.91
N GLY A 168 -0.28 14.98 -4.88
CA GLY A 168 0.50 14.62 -3.68
C GLY A 168 -0.27 13.69 -2.74
N ASP A 169 0.44 13.10 -1.77
CA ASP A 169 -0.05 12.05 -0.87
C ASP A 169 -1.34 12.40 -0.11
N MET A 170 -1.45 13.62 0.41
CA MET A 170 -2.66 14.08 1.11
C MET A 170 -3.88 14.09 0.17
N SER A 171 -3.70 14.56 -1.07
CA SER A 171 -4.76 14.58 -2.08
C SER A 171 -5.15 13.17 -2.53
N ARG A 172 -4.18 12.27 -2.72
CA ARG A 172 -4.43 10.85 -3.04
C ARG A 172 -5.18 10.17 -1.89
N GLY A 173 -4.77 10.40 -0.65
CA GLY A 173 -5.44 9.86 0.53
C GLY A 173 -6.90 10.31 0.64
N GLY A 174 -7.15 11.60 0.48
CA GLY A 174 -8.50 12.16 0.47
C GLY A 174 -9.38 11.64 -0.67
N LEU A 175 -8.82 11.49 -1.89
CA LEU A 175 -9.51 10.90 -3.04
C LEU A 175 -9.93 9.45 -2.75
N MET A 176 -9.00 8.61 -2.31
CA MET A 176 -9.26 7.21 -2.00
C MET A 176 -10.34 7.03 -0.93
N LEU A 177 -10.33 7.86 0.12
CA LEU A 177 -11.38 7.80 1.15
C LEU A 177 -12.77 8.14 0.60
N ARG A 178 -12.85 9.14 -0.28
CA ARG A 178 -14.11 9.49 -0.95
C ARG A 178 -14.59 8.35 -1.84
N CYS A 179 -13.72 7.82 -2.69
CA CYS A 179 -14.04 6.71 -3.57
C CYS A 179 -14.52 5.47 -2.79
N ALA A 180 -13.87 5.15 -1.67
CA ALA A 180 -14.29 4.05 -0.80
C ALA A 180 -15.68 4.30 -0.18
N ALA A 181 -15.93 5.52 0.30
CA ALA A 181 -17.24 5.90 0.88
C ALA A 181 -18.38 5.88 -0.16
N ASP A 182 -18.08 6.37 -1.37
CA ASP A 182 -19.08 6.45 -2.47
C ASP A 182 -19.23 5.14 -3.23
N ARG A 183 -18.42 4.11 -2.91
CA ARG A 183 -18.33 2.86 -3.68
C ARG A 183 -18.01 3.09 -5.17
N GLN A 184 -17.30 4.16 -5.47
CA GLN A 184 -16.89 4.53 -6.82
C GLN A 184 -15.41 4.20 -7.02
N GLU A 185 -15.14 3.21 -7.84
CA GLU A 185 -13.79 2.75 -8.14
C GLU A 185 -13.09 3.70 -9.12
N LEU A 186 -11.79 3.93 -8.91
CA LEU A 186 -10.94 4.73 -9.80
C LEU A 186 -10.61 3.93 -11.08
N SER A 187 -10.28 4.63 -12.15
CA SER A 187 -9.77 4.02 -13.38
C SER A 187 -8.30 3.65 -13.20
N TYR A 188 -7.93 2.44 -13.66
CA TYR A 188 -6.55 1.95 -13.58
C TYR A 188 -5.91 1.88 -14.96
N VAL A 189 -4.69 2.36 -15.05
CA VAL A 189 -3.86 2.28 -16.25
C VAL A 189 -2.62 1.41 -15.98
N PRO A 190 -2.05 0.74 -17.01
CA PRO A 190 -0.79 0.03 -16.83
C PRO A 190 0.31 0.97 -16.34
N VAL A 191 1.17 0.49 -15.43
CA VAL A 191 2.36 1.24 -14.99
C VAL A 191 3.39 1.30 -16.11
N ALA A 192 3.50 0.26 -16.94
CA ALA A 192 4.37 0.26 -18.11
C ALA A 192 3.94 1.35 -19.09
N GLY A 193 4.83 2.31 -19.37
CA GLY A 193 4.56 3.45 -20.25
C GLY A 193 3.68 4.54 -19.65
N ALA A 194 3.39 4.49 -18.35
CA ALA A 194 2.56 5.50 -17.70
C ALA A 194 3.25 6.87 -17.63
N ILE A 195 2.45 7.93 -17.68
CA ILE A 195 2.92 9.29 -17.41
C ILE A 195 3.23 9.39 -15.91
N VAL A 196 4.51 9.54 -15.59
CA VAL A 196 5.00 9.62 -14.20
C VAL A 196 4.70 10.98 -13.58
N ASN A 197 4.88 12.05 -14.36
CA ASN A 197 4.68 13.44 -13.95
C ASN A 197 3.59 14.08 -14.78
N GLY A 198 2.64 14.75 -14.16
CA GLY A 198 1.55 15.42 -14.83
C GLY A 198 1.17 16.75 -14.16
N LYS A 199 0.38 17.54 -14.85
CA LYS A 199 -0.18 18.78 -14.30
C LYS A 199 -0.98 18.47 -13.02
N ARG A 200 -0.77 19.28 -11.98
CA ARG A 200 -1.51 19.14 -10.75
C ARG A 200 -3.02 19.32 -10.97
N PRO A 201 -3.85 18.31 -10.68
CA PRO A 201 -5.28 18.46 -10.83
C PRO A 201 -5.88 19.42 -9.78
N PRO A 202 -7.10 19.93 -9.99
CA PRO A 202 -7.78 20.78 -9.02
C PRO A 202 -7.86 20.13 -7.63
N LYS A 203 -7.88 20.98 -6.59
CA LYS A 203 -8.11 20.51 -5.22
C LYS A 203 -9.49 19.83 -5.13
N LEU A 204 -9.55 18.78 -4.34
CA LEU A 204 -10.84 18.15 -4.03
C LEU A 204 -11.72 19.15 -3.27
N ALA A 205 -12.93 19.38 -3.77
CA ALA A 205 -13.89 20.26 -3.09
C ALA A 205 -14.19 19.74 -1.66
N PRO A 206 -14.39 20.62 -0.66
CA PRO A 206 -14.81 20.20 0.68
C PRO A 206 -16.08 19.36 0.61
N ARG A 207 -16.17 18.27 1.39
CA ARG A 207 -17.44 17.56 1.59
C ARG A 207 -18.19 18.23 2.74
N LYS A 208 -19.40 18.67 2.47
CA LYS A 208 -20.36 18.96 3.53
C LYS A 208 -20.95 17.62 3.96
N TYR A 209 -20.66 17.18 5.18
CA TYR A 209 -21.41 16.09 5.78
C TYR A 209 -22.77 16.67 6.17
N ALA A 210 -23.86 16.03 5.76
CA ALA A 210 -25.15 16.35 6.34
C ALA A 210 -25.06 16.06 7.85
N THR A 211 -25.28 17.07 8.65
CA THR A 211 -25.43 17.00 10.12
C THR A 211 -26.70 16.23 10.46
#